data_87aa596d7e737b8a2b1bff8d3c721b97
#
_entry.id   87aa596d7e737b8a2b1bff8d3c721b97
#
_cell.length_a   1.000
_cell.length_b   1.000
_cell.length_c   1.000
_cell.angle_alpha   90.00
_cell.angle_beta   90.00
_cell.angle_gamma   90.00
#
_symmetry.space_group_name_H-M   'P 1'
#
loop_
_entity.id
_entity.type
_entity.pdbx_description
1 polymer ?
#
loop_
_entity_poly.entity_id
_entity_poly.type
_entity_poly.pdbx_seq_one_letter_code
_entity_poly.pdbx_strand_id
1 'polypeptide(L)'
;MKKLSIVLLSVSMLSSIAFADNSDRVVATYTGGEVRESQIMKEFKPQLNLPSGETIKNFDDFPPQDQDKLIRIYISNILLKKEVEKSNITSSKEFQEKLENAKNQLAQKELLENYVKSNLTDKMFDDEYNKYVTSLKGKEQIKVAHILVKSEKEANDLKNKLNKGADFAKLAGESSLDKASAANGGVIGYILLNQPGQLVPEFENKAFALKVNEVSTPVKTDYGWHIIKVLEKKPVPIPTKEEAKMTIENVLAAEILKKYISDLEAKADLKIMLPPSANNEAKK
;
A
#
# COMPACT_ATOMS: atom_id res chain seq x y z
N MET A 1 -15.23 22.60 -6.94
CA MET A 1 -16.05 21.42 -7.29
C MET A 1 -15.23 20.17 -6.95
N LYS A 2 -15.55 19.51 -5.84
CA LYS A 2 -14.86 18.29 -5.39
C LYS A 2 -15.44 17.12 -6.18
N LYS A 3 -14.59 16.36 -6.87
CA LYS A 3 -15.00 15.12 -7.57
C LYS A 3 -15.15 14.00 -6.54
N LEU A 4 -16.36 13.47 -6.40
CA LEU A 4 -16.62 12.27 -5.63
C LEU A 4 -16.09 11.06 -6.40
N SER A 5 -15.11 10.36 -5.84
CA SER A 5 -14.61 9.11 -6.45
C SER A 5 -15.48 7.95 -5.99
N ILE A 6 -16.35 7.47 -6.88
CA ILE A 6 -17.17 6.28 -6.63
C ILE A 6 -16.37 5.06 -7.09
N VAL A 7 -15.95 4.24 -6.14
CA VAL A 7 -15.28 2.96 -6.40
C VAL A 7 -16.36 1.90 -6.63
N LEU A 8 -16.37 1.32 -7.82
CA LEU A 8 -17.23 0.18 -8.16
C LEU A 8 -16.67 -1.08 -7.48
N LEU A 9 -17.27 -1.48 -6.36
CA LEU A 9 -17.04 -2.78 -5.75
C LEU A 9 -18.30 -3.64 -5.80
N SER A 10 -18.07 -4.92 -5.96
CA SER A 10 -19.00 -6.02 -6.19
C SER A 10 -20.17 -6.09 -5.21
N VAL A 11 -21.35 -6.25 -5.78
CA VAL A 11 -22.65 -6.32 -5.12
C VAL A 11 -22.86 -7.65 -4.40
N SER A 12 -23.07 -7.61 -3.10
CA SER A 12 -23.69 -8.70 -2.35
C SER A 12 -25.19 -8.38 -2.16
N MET A 13 -26.06 -9.07 -2.91
CA MET A 13 -27.51 -8.89 -2.74
C MET A 13 -28.07 -9.94 -1.79
N LEU A 14 -28.55 -9.48 -0.65
CA LEU A 14 -29.54 -10.17 0.18
C LEU A 14 -30.92 -9.55 -0.10
N SER A 15 -31.81 -10.33 -0.72
CA SER A 15 -33.19 -9.95 -0.92
C SER A 15 -33.96 -10.07 0.40
N SER A 16 -34.21 -8.96 1.07
CA SER A 16 -35.26 -8.87 2.10
C SER A 16 -36.43 -8.08 1.53
N ILE A 17 -37.60 -8.68 1.47
CA ILE A 17 -38.85 -7.98 1.23
C ILE A 17 -39.08 -7.08 2.46
N ALA A 18 -38.75 -5.82 2.34
CA ALA A 18 -39.05 -4.80 3.34
C ALA A 18 -40.45 -4.25 3.04
N PHE A 19 -41.32 -4.20 4.05
CA PHE A 19 -42.58 -3.45 4.01
C PHE A 19 -42.22 -1.98 3.69
N ALA A 20 -42.74 -1.47 2.57
CA ALA A 20 -42.49 -0.11 2.14
C ALA A 20 -43.07 0.86 3.18
N ASP A 21 -42.25 1.65 3.81
CA ASP A 21 -42.65 2.84 4.52
C ASP A 21 -43.22 3.82 3.47
N ASN A 22 -44.46 4.27 3.68
CA ASN A 22 -45.21 5.09 2.74
C ASN A 22 -44.62 6.51 2.57
N SER A 23 -43.53 6.82 3.29
CA SER A 23 -42.77 8.06 3.22
C SER A 23 -41.54 8.00 2.29
N ASP A 24 -41.18 6.80 1.78
CA ASP A 24 -39.99 6.57 0.96
C ASP A 24 -40.26 6.97 -0.50
N ARG A 25 -39.68 8.08 -0.92
CA ARG A 25 -39.92 8.71 -2.24
C ARG A 25 -39.43 7.83 -3.38
N VAL A 26 -40.29 7.65 -4.41
CA VAL A 26 -39.88 7.04 -5.69
C VAL A 26 -38.99 8.05 -6.46
N VAL A 27 -37.79 7.67 -6.77
CA VAL A 27 -36.79 8.50 -7.46
C VAL A 27 -36.60 8.14 -8.93
N ALA A 28 -37.04 6.96 -9.35
CA ALA A 28 -37.06 6.56 -10.75
C ALA A 28 -38.06 5.42 -11.01
N THR A 29 -38.49 5.31 -12.27
CA THR A 29 -39.23 4.15 -12.78
C THR A 29 -38.55 3.57 -14.01
N TYR A 30 -38.69 2.26 -14.20
CA TYR A 30 -38.14 1.54 -15.37
C TYR A 30 -39.06 0.37 -15.73
N THR A 31 -38.92 -0.22 -16.93
CA THR A 31 -39.71 -1.39 -17.29
C THR A 31 -39.40 -2.56 -16.36
N GLY A 32 -40.31 -2.80 -15.43
CA GLY A 32 -40.20 -3.87 -14.43
C GLY A 32 -40.10 -3.39 -12.99
N GLY A 33 -40.29 -2.09 -12.71
CA GLY A 33 -40.37 -1.59 -11.34
C GLY A 33 -40.09 -0.11 -11.14
N GLU A 34 -39.99 0.24 -9.89
CA GLU A 34 -39.62 1.58 -9.41
C GLU A 34 -38.38 1.51 -8.52
N VAL A 35 -37.70 2.62 -8.37
CA VAL A 35 -36.55 2.78 -7.46
C VAL A 35 -36.90 3.83 -6.43
N ARG A 36 -36.66 3.52 -5.17
CA ARG A 36 -36.87 4.39 -4.02
C ARG A 36 -35.58 4.89 -3.41
N GLU A 37 -35.64 6.04 -2.74
CA GLU A 37 -34.48 6.64 -2.06
C GLU A 37 -33.80 5.66 -1.10
N SER A 38 -34.56 4.96 -0.29
CA SER A 38 -34.05 4.00 0.69
C SER A 38 -33.21 2.91 0.05
N GLN A 39 -33.57 2.49 -1.15
CA GLN A 39 -32.82 1.48 -1.90
C GLN A 39 -31.45 1.99 -2.35
N ILE A 40 -31.42 3.23 -2.84
CA ILE A 40 -30.14 3.90 -3.22
C ILE A 40 -29.25 4.10 -1.98
N MET A 41 -29.82 4.61 -0.90
CA MET A 41 -29.09 4.85 0.34
C MET A 41 -28.54 3.54 0.93
N LYS A 42 -29.33 2.48 0.94
CA LYS A 42 -28.90 1.16 1.42
C LYS A 42 -27.72 0.60 0.62
N GLU A 43 -27.75 0.77 -0.69
CA GLU A 43 -26.73 0.23 -1.60
C GLU A 43 -25.43 1.03 -1.55
N PHE A 44 -25.51 2.34 -1.61
CA PHE A 44 -24.34 3.17 -1.83
C PHE A 44 -23.75 3.82 -0.58
N LYS A 45 -24.56 4.12 0.45
CA LYS A 45 -24.05 4.77 1.67
C LYS A 45 -22.86 4.03 2.33
N PRO A 46 -22.88 2.68 2.44
CA PRO A 46 -21.73 1.95 3.01
C PRO A 46 -20.45 2.02 2.16
N GLN A 47 -20.56 2.37 0.88
CA GLN A 47 -19.47 2.40 -0.10
C GLN A 47 -18.85 3.79 -0.26
N LEU A 48 -19.41 4.82 0.41
CA LEU A 48 -18.93 6.18 0.30
C LEU A 48 -17.70 6.39 1.19
N ASN A 49 -16.54 6.64 0.56
CA ASN A 49 -15.37 7.17 1.23
C ASN A 49 -15.55 8.69 1.38
N LEU A 50 -16.20 9.12 2.46
CA LEU A 50 -16.36 10.53 2.76
C LEU A 50 -15.13 11.06 3.52
N PRO A 51 -14.68 12.30 3.23
CA PRO A 51 -13.71 12.97 4.08
C PRO A 51 -14.20 13.01 5.53
N SER A 52 -13.29 12.89 6.49
CA SER A 52 -13.65 12.91 7.90
C SER A 52 -14.44 14.16 8.25
N GLY A 53 -15.67 13.97 8.72
CA GLY A 53 -16.59 15.05 9.11
C GLY A 53 -17.76 15.33 8.16
N GLU A 54 -17.76 14.77 6.95
CA GLU A 54 -18.92 14.86 6.06
C GLU A 54 -19.86 13.66 6.32
N THR A 55 -21.15 13.91 6.50
CA THR A 55 -22.18 12.88 6.68
C THR A 55 -23.28 13.07 5.65
N ILE A 56 -23.51 12.04 4.83
CA ILE A 56 -24.70 11.93 3.98
C ILE A 56 -25.75 11.14 4.76
N LYS A 57 -26.84 11.82 5.14
CA LYS A 57 -27.94 11.23 5.90
C LYS A 57 -29.07 10.79 4.98
N ASN A 58 -29.39 11.63 4.00
CA ASN A 58 -30.53 11.47 3.09
C ASN A 58 -30.05 11.49 1.64
N PHE A 59 -30.90 11.06 0.72
CA PHE A 59 -30.61 11.07 -0.70
C PHE A 59 -30.42 12.50 -1.25
N ASP A 60 -31.17 13.47 -0.72
CA ASP A 60 -31.07 14.87 -1.13
C ASP A 60 -29.77 15.58 -0.69
N ASP A 61 -28.98 14.97 0.19
CA ASP A 61 -27.65 15.47 0.55
C ASP A 61 -26.62 15.29 -0.60
N PHE A 62 -26.94 14.44 -1.60
CA PHE A 62 -26.12 14.31 -2.80
C PHE A 62 -26.36 15.45 -3.78
N PRO A 63 -25.31 15.94 -4.46
CA PRO A 63 -25.47 16.85 -5.59
C PRO A 63 -26.41 16.26 -6.66
N PRO A 64 -27.28 17.06 -7.32
CA PRO A 64 -28.25 16.53 -8.30
C PRO A 64 -27.64 15.65 -9.40
N GLN A 65 -26.46 16.00 -9.88
CA GLN A 65 -25.71 15.21 -10.89
C GLN A 65 -25.28 13.83 -10.35
N ASP A 66 -25.00 13.72 -9.05
CA ASP A 66 -24.62 12.47 -8.41
C ASP A 66 -25.86 11.63 -8.09
N GLN A 67 -27.01 12.27 -7.76
CA GLN A 67 -28.29 11.57 -7.61
C GLN A 67 -28.68 10.82 -8.90
N ASP A 68 -28.68 11.51 -10.06
CA ASP A 68 -28.96 10.87 -11.36
C ASP A 68 -28.00 9.70 -11.65
N LYS A 69 -26.72 9.91 -11.39
CA LYS A 69 -25.70 8.87 -11.60
C LYS A 69 -25.91 7.66 -10.70
N LEU A 70 -26.22 7.84 -9.42
CA LEU A 70 -26.49 6.75 -8.48
C LEU A 70 -27.73 5.95 -8.88
N ILE A 71 -28.81 6.62 -9.29
CA ILE A 71 -30.03 5.98 -9.81
C ILE A 71 -29.70 5.13 -11.03
N ARG A 72 -28.96 5.65 -12.01
CA ARG A 72 -28.59 4.92 -13.22
C ARG A 72 -27.72 3.70 -12.91
N ILE A 73 -26.75 3.85 -12.03
CA ILE A 73 -25.90 2.71 -11.60
C ILE A 73 -26.77 1.64 -10.96
N TYR A 74 -27.67 2.02 -10.05
CA TYR A 74 -28.59 1.10 -9.36
C TYR A 74 -29.46 0.33 -10.35
N ILE A 75 -30.12 1.04 -11.28
CA ILE A 75 -30.97 0.42 -12.32
C ILE A 75 -30.13 -0.48 -13.22
N SER A 76 -28.96 -0.05 -13.67
CA SER A 76 -28.06 -0.86 -14.49
C SER A 76 -27.68 -2.17 -13.81
N ASN A 77 -27.39 -2.14 -12.50
CA ASN A 77 -27.09 -3.34 -11.73
C ASN A 77 -28.29 -4.30 -11.69
N ILE A 78 -29.51 -3.78 -11.51
CA ILE A 78 -30.73 -4.61 -11.55
C ILE A 78 -30.92 -5.26 -12.93
N LEU A 79 -30.74 -4.47 -13.99
CA LEU A 79 -30.90 -4.98 -15.37
C LEU A 79 -29.85 -6.01 -15.71
N LEU A 80 -28.57 -5.75 -15.37
CA LEU A 80 -27.48 -6.71 -15.57
C LEU A 80 -27.71 -8.02 -14.79
N LYS A 81 -28.20 -7.91 -13.55
CA LYS A 81 -28.56 -9.11 -12.77
C LYS A 81 -29.60 -9.96 -13.48
N LYS A 82 -30.67 -9.33 -14.00
CA LYS A 82 -31.69 -10.04 -14.79
C LYS A 82 -31.12 -10.71 -16.04
N GLU A 83 -30.17 -10.06 -16.72
CA GLU A 83 -29.49 -10.66 -17.87
C GLU A 83 -28.58 -11.83 -17.49
N VAL A 84 -27.87 -11.73 -16.35
CA VAL A 84 -27.11 -12.86 -15.78
C VAL A 84 -28.03 -14.05 -15.46
N GLU A 85 -29.18 -13.80 -14.84
CA GLU A 85 -30.16 -14.83 -14.50
C GLU A 85 -30.73 -15.55 -15.77
N LYS A 86 -30.90 -14.81 -16.90
CA LYS A 86 -31.32 -15.36 -18.18
C LYS A 86 -30.19 -16.09 -18.91
N SER A 87 -28.97 -15.66 -18.65
CA SER A 87 -27.81 -16.21 -19.30
C SER A 87 -27.38 -17.50 -18.62
N ASN A 88 -27.14 -18.58 -19.07
CA ASN A 88 -26.65 -19.76 -18.34
C ASN A 88 -25.21 -19.64 -17.83
N ILE A 89 -24.68 -18.40 -17.68
CA ILE A 89 -23.29 -18.14 -17.27
C ILE A 89 -22.97 -18.82 -15.96
N THR A 90 -23.85 -18.66 -14.95
CA THR A 90 -23.63 -19.23 -13.61
C THR A 90 -23.63 -20.76 -13.57
N SER A 91 -24.22 -21.41 -14.58
CA SER A 91 -24.23 -22.86 -14.68
C SER A 91 -23.08 -23.40 -15.55
N SER A 92 -22.30 -22.54 -16.19
CA SER A 92 -21.16 -22.96 -17.00
C SER A 92 -20.06 -23.59 -16.16
N LYS A 93 -19.39 -24.60 -16.70
CA LYS A 93 -18.27 -25.29 -16.02
C LYS A 93 -17.18 -24.28 -15.63
N GLU A 94 -16.84 -23.37 -16.52
CA GLU A 94 -15.82 -22.34 -16.28
C GLU A 94 -16.19 -21.43 -15.12
N PHE A 95 -17.46 -21.01 -15.01
CA PHE A 95 -17.92 -20.18 -13.89
C PHE A 95 -17.87 -20.94 -12.59
N GLN A 96 -18.33 -22.21 -12.57
CA GLN A 96 -18.30 -23.04 -11.35
C GLN A 96 -16.88 -23.32 -10.87
N GLU A 97 -15.92 -23.53 -11.79
CA GLU A 97 -14.49 -23.68 -11.43
C GLU A 97 -13.94 -22.39 -10.81
N LYS A 98 -14.26 -21.21 -11.39
CA LYS A 98 -13.87 -19.90 -10.83
C LYS A 98 -14.50 -19.66 -9.45
N LEU A 99 -15.76 -20.01 -9.29
CA LEU A 99 -16.49 -19.87 -8.02
C LEU A 99 -15.88 -20.74 -6.93
N GLU A 100 -15.59 -22.01 -7.22
CA GLU A 100 -14.98 -22.93 -6.26
C GLU A 100 -13.55 -22.48 -5.89
N ASN A 101 -12.76 -22.02 -6.87
CA ASN A 101 -11.45 -21.44 -6.60
C ASN A 101 -11.53 -20.19 -5.71
N ALA A 102 -12.47 -19.27 -5.99
CA ALA A 102 -12.67 -18.08 -5.18
C ALA A 102 -13.11 -18.42 -3.75
N LYS A 103 -14.02 -19.40 -3.60
CA LYS A 103 -14.46 -19.93 -2.30
C LYS A 103 -13.29 -20.51 -1.51
N ASN A 104 -12.46 -21.33 -2.15
CA ASN A 104 -11.31 -21.94 -1.50
C ASN A 104 -10.27 -20.90 -1.06
N GLN A 105 -9.97 -19.90 -1.92
CA GLN A 105 -9.08 -18.80 -1.57
C GLN A 105 -9.61 -17.99 -0.40
N LEU A 106 -10.91 -17.67 -0.40
CA LEU A 106 -11.56 -16.95 0.71
C LEU A 106 -11.49 -17.77 2.00
N ALA A 107 -11.81 -19.05 1.94
CA ALA A 107 -11.77 -19.94 3.11
C ALA A 107 -10.33 -20.06 3.68
N GLN A 108 -9.32 -20.16 2.82
CA GLN A 108 -7.91 -20.17 3.25
C GLN A 108 -7.52 -18.85 3.91
N LYS A 109 -7.89 -17.71 3.30
CA LYS A 109 -7.63 -16.39 3.87
C LYS A 109 -8.27 -16.25 5.26
N GLU A 110 -9.55 -16.53 5.39
CA GLU A 110 -10.28 -16.49 6.66
C GLU A 110 -9.66 -17.41 7.73
N LEU A 111 -9.26 -18.63 7.33
CA LEU A 111 -8.57 -19.56 8.23
C LEU A 111 -7.29 -18.95 8.78
N LEU A 112 -6.44 -18.38 7.91
CA LEU A 112 -5.15 -17.81 8.29
C LEU A 112 -5.33 -16.56 9.16
N GLU A 113 -6.26 -15.67 8.80
CA GLU A 113 -6.58 -14.46 9.58
C GLU A 113 -7.10 -14.80 10.98
N ASN A 114 -8.04 -15.78 11.07
CA ASN A 114 -8.54 -16.24 12.34
C ASN A 114 -7.46 -16.95 13.18
N TYR A 115 -6.56 -17.70 12.54
CA TYR A 115 -5.44 -18.32 13.24
C TYR A 115 -4.49 -17.26 13.83
N VAL A 116 -4.13 -16.24 13.07
CA VAL A 116 -3.32 -15.11 13.58
C VAL A 116 -4.02 -14.44 14.75
N LYS A 117 -5.29 -14.06 14.57
CA LYS A 117 -6.09 -13.37 15.60
C LYS A 117 -6.16 -14.17 16.91
N SER A 118 -6.24 -15.49 16.83
CA SER A 118 -6.33 -16.36 18.01
C SER A 118 -4.99 -16.64 18.68
N ASN A 119 -3.88 -16.42 17.98
CA ASN A 119 -2.54 -16.74 18.47
C ASN A 119 -1.68 -15.51 18.75
N LEU A 120 -2.08 -14.32 18.27
CA LEU A 120 -1.41 -13.07 18.59
C LEU A 120 -1.84 -12.60 19.98
N THR A 121 -0.88 -12.49 20.89
CA THR A 121 -1.11 -12.08 22.28
C THR A 121 -0.48 -10.73 22.59
N ASP A 122 -1.02 -10.02 23.58
CA ASP A 122 -0.45 -8.75 24.06
C ASP A 122 1.00 -8.92 24.49
N LYS A 123 1.35 -10.06 25.12
CA LYS A 123 2.72 -10.35 25.49
C LYS A 123 3.66 -10.44 24.29
N MET A 124 3.26 -11.10 23.21
CA MET A 124 4.05 -11.17 21.99
C MET A 124 4.25 -9.78 21.38
N PHE A 125 3.20 -8.98 21.40
CA PHE A 125 3.25 -7.60 20.92
C PHE A 125 4.25 -6.77 21.76
N ASP A 126 4.17 -6.85 23.07
CA ASP A 126 5.05 -6.10 23.99
C ASP A 126 6.51 -6.54 23.87
N ASP A 127 6.76 -7.84 23.77
CA ASP A 127 8.10 -8.38 23.57
C ASP A 127 8.69 -7.90 22.24
N GLU A 128 7.93 -7.93 21.16
CA GLU A 128 8.40 -7.50 19.84
C GLU A 128 8.56 -5.98 19.74
N TYR A 129 7.64 -5.21 20.34
CA TYR A 129 7.79 -3.77 20.46
C TYR A 129 9.08 -3.40 21.22
N ASN A 130 9.39 -4.08 22.32
CA ASN A 130 10.63 -3.84 23.06
C ASN A 130 11.89 -4.18 22.27
N LYS A 131 11.87 -5.25 21.46
CA LYS A 131 12.95 -5.57 20.52
C LYS A 131 13.09 -4.48 19.45
N TYR A 132 11.96 -4.05 18.85
CA TYR A 132 11.94 -3.00 17.86
C TYR A 132 12.52 -1.69 18.40
N VAL A 133 12.04 -1.21 19.54
CA VAL A 133 12.57 -0.02 20.24
C VAL A 133 14.05 -0.16 20.54
N THR A 134 14.47 -1.33 21.04
CA THR A 134 15.89 -1.59 21.35
C THR A 134 16.74 -1.53 20.07
N SER A 135 16.22 -2.02 18.96
CA SER A 135 16.90 -1.95 17.67
C SER A 135 17.09 -0.54 17.13
N LEU A 136 16.27 0.42 17.56
CA LEU A 136 16.34 1.83 17.16
C LEU A 136 17.21 2.69 18.09
N LYS A 137 17.38 2.26 19.36
CA LYS A 137 18.16 3.01 20.34
C LYS A 137 19.59 3.26 19.88
N GLY A 138 20.02 4.52 19.94
CA GLY A 138 21.37 4.93 19.56
C GLY A 138 21.61 4.97 18.03
N LYS A 139 20.62 4.64 17.21
CA LYS A 139 20.72 4.83 15.76
C LYS A 139 20.42 6.27 15.37
N GLU A 140 21.11 6.73 14.35
CA GLU A 140 20.87 8.02 13.69
C GLU A 140 20.20 7.82 12.35
N GLN A 141 19.36 8.76 11.98
CA GLN A 141 18.85 8.96 10.64
C GLN A 141 19.46 10.24 10.06
N ILE A 142 19.70 10.22 8.76
CA ILE A 142 20.24 11.37 8.06
C ILE A 142 19.29 11.83 6.96
N LYS A 143 19.06 13.13 6.87
CA LYS A 143 18.33 13.73 5.74
C LYS A 143 19.32 14.04 4.66
N VAL A 144 19.08 13.51 3.47
CA VAL A 144 20.03 13.65 2.35
C VAL A 144 19.37 14.27 1.13
N ALA A 145 20.20 14.97 0.35
CA ALA A 145 19.90 15.39 -1.01
C ALA A 145 20.97 14.81 -1.94
N HIS A 146 20.60 14.54 -3.20
CA HIS A 146 21.56 14.08 -4.20
C HIS A 146 21.34 14.71 -5.58
N ILE A 147 22.36 14.63 -6.40
CA ILE A 147 22.33 14.94 -7.83
C ILE A 147 22.82 13.68 -8.56
N LEU A 148 22.00 13.11 -9.43
CA LEU A 148 22.36 11.96 -10.26
C LEU A 148 22.67 12.39 -11.67
N VAL A 149 23.82 11.97 -12.21
CA VAL A 149 24.25 12.24 -13.59
C VAL A 149 24.80 10.99 -14.27
N LYS A 150 24.96 11.02 -15.59
CA LYS A 150 25.38 9.84 -16.37
C LYS A 150 26.88 9.53 -16.25
N SER A 151 27.72 10.57 -16.15
CA SER A 151 29.16 10.39 -16.23
C SER A 151 29.91 10.99 -15.04
N GLU A 152 31.08 10.41 -14.76
CA GLU A 152 31.99 10.89 -13.73
C GLU A 152 32.43 12.33 -14.01
N LYS A 153 32.63 12.66 -15.29
CA LYS A 153 33.01 14.02 -15.70
C LYS A 153 31.97 15.03 -15.29
N GLU A 154 30.70 14.78 -15.60
CA GLU A 154 29.57 15.64 -15.18
C GLU A 154 29.52 15.80 -13.66
N ALA A 155 29.67 14.69 -12.92
CA ALA A 155 29.68 14.71 -11.46
C ALA A 155 30.85 15.57 -10.91
N ASN A 156 32.04 15.42 -11.47
CA ASN A 156 33.22 16.25 -11.09
C ASN A 156 32.98 17.72 -11.42
N ASP A 157 32.42 18.05 -12.58
CA ASP A 157 32.11 19.42 -12.97
C ASP A 157 31.11 20.07 -11.99
N LEU A 158 30.06 19.32 -11.57
CA LEU A 158 29.11 19.76 -10.56
C LEU A 158 29.76 19.92 -9.19
N LYS A 159 30.60 18.98 -8.77
CA LYS A 159 31.36 19.08 -7.52
C LYS A 159 32.25 20.32 -7.50
N ASN A 160 32.92 20.65 -8.62
CA ASN A 160 33.73 21.85 -8.74
C ASN A 160 32.89 23.14 -8.63
N LYS A 161 31.68 23.16 -9.20
CA LYS A 161 30.75 24.30 -9.03
C LYS A 161 30.32 24.44 -7.58
N LEU A 162 30.00 23.37 -6.91
CA LEU A 162 29.60 23.33 -5.49
C LEU A 162 30.73 23.80 -4.58
N ASN A 163 31.98 23.41 -4.86
CA ASN A 163 33.14 23.87 -4.13
C ASN A 163 33.41 25.40 -4.31
N LYS A 164 32.89 25.98 -5.39
CA LYS A 164 32.92 27.44 -5.66
C LYS A 164 31.71 28.19 -5.10
N GLY A 165 30.85 27.51 -4.33
CA GLY A 165 29.71 28.11 -3.66
C GLY A 165 28.39 28.08 -4.45
N ALA A 166 28.30 27.30 -5.54
CA ALA A 166 27.05 27.15 -6.25
C ALA A 166 25.97 26.48 -5.33
N ASP A 167 24.73 26.87 -5.53
CA ASP A 167 23.61 26.31 -4.77
C ASP A 167 23.29 24.86 -5.18
N PHE A 168 23.26 23.97 -4.19
CA PHE A 168 23.03 22.53 -4.42
C PHE A 168 21.65 22.24 -5.00
N ALA A 169 20.59 22.88 -4.43
CA ALA A 169 19.22 22.64 -4.85
C ALA A 169 18.98 23.12 -6.29
N LYS A 170 19.56 24.26 -6.66
CA LYS A 170 19.52 24.77 -8.03
C LYS A 170 20.19 23.81 -9.01
N LEU A 171 21.39 23.32 -8.70
CA LEU A 171 22.11 22.36 -9.55
C LEU A 171 21.38 21.02 -9.63
N ALA A 172 20.72 20.57 -8.55
CA ALA A 172 19.89 19.39 -8.57
C ALA A 172 18.70 19.54 -9.54
N GLY A 173 17.98 20.67 -9.47
CA GLY A 173 16.87 20.97 -10.38
C GLY A 173 17.30 21.03 -11.86
N GLU A 174 18.46 21.62 -12.14
CA GLU A 174 18.96 21.80 -13.50
C GLU A 174 19.57 20.53 -14.11
N SER A 175 20.29 19.73 -13.32
CA SER A 175 21.21 18.71 -13.84
C SER A 175 20.86 17.28 -13.42
N SER A 176 20.05 17.07 -12.38
CA SER A 176 19.78 15.72 -11.90
C SER A 176 18.92 14.92 -12.86
N LEU A 177 19.28 13.66 -13.07
CA LEU A 177 18.48 12.67 -13.81
C LEU A 177 17.34 12.12 -12.95
N ASP A 178 17.47 12.16 -11.61
CA ASP A 178 16.38 11.84 -10.71
C ASP A 178 15.40 13.02 -10.63
N LYS A 179 14.42 12.99 -11.54
CA LYS A 179 13.43 14.07 -11.65
C LYS A 179 12.49 14.13 -10.45
N ALA A 180 12.30 13.02 -9.75
CA ALA A 180 11.43 12.97 -8.58
C ALA A 180 11.97 13.83 -7.43
N SER A 181 13.27 13.71 -7.12
CA SER A 181 13.91 14.53 -6.09
C SER A 181 14.38 15.89 -6.60
N ALA A 182 14.74 16.02 -7.89
CA ALA A 182 15.26 17.25 -8.49
C ALA A 182 14.34 18.45 -8.27
N ALA A 183 13.00 18.26 -8.43
CA ALA A 183 12.00 19.30 -8.22
C ALA A 183 11.98 19.84 -6.76
N ASN A 184 12.50 19.05 -5.82
CA ASN A 184 12.64 19.42 -4.41
C ASN A 184 14.12 19.61 -4.01
N GLY A 185 14.93 20.15 -4.92
CA GLY A 185 16.35 20.43 -4.65
C GLY A 185 17.22 19.18 -4.43
N GLY A 186 16.80 18.03 -4.96
CA GLY A 186 17.46 16.74 -4.81
C GLY A 186 17.18 16.01 -3.50
N VAL A 187 16.27 16.51 -2.65
CA VAL A 187 15.97 15.92 -1.33
C VAL A 187 15.21 14.63 -1.48
N ILE A 188 15.76 13.52 -0.95
CA ILE A 188 15.14 12.20 -0.91
C ILE A 188 14.58 11.83 0.47
N GLY A 189 14.74 12.70 1.47
CA GLY A 189 14.20 12.48 2.82
C GLY A 189 15.21 11.93 3.81
N TYR A 190 14.69 11.34 4.89
CA TYR A 190 15.50 10.67 5.91
C TYR A 190 15.76 9.22 5.52
N ILE A 191 16.99 8.79 5.73
CA ILE A 191 17.46 7.42 5.53
C ILE A 191 18.07 6.87 6.82
N LEU A 192 17.94 5.55 6.99
CA LEU A 192 18.54 4.77 8.07
C LEU A 192 19.64 3.87 7.52
N LEU A 193 20.71 3.70 8.26
CA LEU A 193 21.80 2.81 7.87
C LEU A 193 21.34 1.34 7.92
N ASN A 194 21.71 0.58 6.89
CA ASN A 194 21.40 -0.84 6.74
C ASN A 194 19.89 -1.16 6.69
N GLN A 195 19.10 -0.27 6.10
CA GLN A 195 17.70 -0.56 5.84
C GLN A 195 17.52 -1.22 4.47
N PRO A 196 17.15 -2.51 4.40
CA PRO A 196 17.06 -3.24 3.14
C PRO A 196 16.13 -2.56 2.13
N GLY A 197 16.57 -2.47 0.87
CA GLY A 197 15.76 -1.97 -0.24
C GLY A 197 15.57 -0.46 -0.30
N GLN A 198 16.15 0.32 0.62
CA GLN A 198 16.03 1.76 0.61
C GLN A 198 17.03 2.43 -0.34
N LEU A 199 18.30 2.07 -0.27
CA LEU A 199 19.36 2.61 -1.09
C LEU A 199 20.42 1.54 -1.42
N VAL A 200 21.22 1.82 -2.46
CA VAL A 200 22.35 0.94 -2.78
C VAL A 200 23.50 1.18 -1.80
N PRO A 201 24.28 0.14 -1.45
CA PRO A 201 25.31 0.23 -0.41
C PRO A 201 26.35 1.31 -0.62
N GLU A 202 26.77 1.55 -1.86
CA GLU A 202 27.78 2.56 -2.20
C GLU A 202 27.30 3.98 -1.86
N PHE A 203 26.03 4.27 -2.13
CA PHE A 203 25.41 5.53 -1.80
C PHE A 203 25.26 5.67 -0.28
N GLU A 204 24.69 4.65 0.37
CA GLU A 204 24.40 4.64 1.80
C GLU A 204 25.66 4.83 2.63
N ASN A 205 26.69 4.02 2.39
CA ASN A 205 27.98 4.11 3.09
C ASN A 205 28.62 5.49 2.95
N LYS A 206 28.55 6.06 1.75
CA LYS A 206 29.11 7.40 1.53
C LYS A 206 28.30 8.46 2.26
N ALA A 207 26.97 8.42 2.20
CA ALA A 207 26.10 9.38 2.87
C ALA A 207 26.30 9.40 4.39
N PHE A 208 26.39 8.24 5.03
CA PHE A 208 26.59 8.14 6.49
C PHE A 208 27.99 8.59 6.94
N ALA A 209 29.01 8.51 6.08
CA ALA A 209 30.35 8.99 6.37
C ALA A 209 30.49 10.53 6.33
N LEU A 210 29.52 11.25 5.70
CA LEU A 210 29.56 12.70 5.59
C LEU A 210 29.13 13.40 6.88
N LYS A 211 29.65 14.60 7.12
CA LYS A 211 29.16 15.51 8.14
C LYS A 211 27.92 16.28 7.63
N VAL A 212 27.18 16.90 8.54
CA VAL A 212 26.06 17.80 8.16
C VAL A 212 26.61 18.95 7.30
N ASN A 213 25.91 19.26 6.22
CA ASN A 213 26.25 20.20 5.15
C ASN A 213 27.46 19.80 4.29
N GLU A 214 28.07 18.66 4.53
CA GLU A 214 29.15 18.17 3.68
C GLU A 214 28.58 17.59 2.36
N VAL A 215 29.33 17.83 1.27
CA VAL A 215 29.04 17.32 -0.07
C VAL A 215 30.08 16.27 -0.45
N SER A 216 29.62 15.11 -0.87
CA SER A 216 30.49 13.98 -1.24
C SER A 216 31.43 14.29 -2.42
N THR A 217 32.45 13.47 -2.60
CA THR A 217 33.02 13.20 -3.92
C THR A 217 31.99 12.43 -4.77
N PRO A 218 32.15 12.38 -6.11
CA PRO A 218 31.31 11.52 -6.95
C PRO A 218 31.28 10.07 -6.47
N VAL A 219 30.06 9.50 -6.41
CA VAL A 219 29.82 8.10 -6.00
C VAL A 219 29.21 7.36 -7.17
N LYS A 220 29.86 6.28 -7.62
CA LYS A 220 29.35 5.43 -8.70
C LYS A 220 28.37 4.40 -8.15
N THR A 221 27.25 4.22 -8.85
CA THR A 221 26.27 3.14 -8.66
C THR A 221 25.83 2.60 -10.02
N ASP A 222 25.00 1.58 -10.03
CA ASP A 222 24.39 1.05 -11.28
C ASP A 222 23.48 2.07 -11.97
N TYR A 223 22.96 3.06 -11.23
CA TYR A 223 22.12 4.13 -11.77
C TYR A 223 22.91 5.29 -12.41
N GLY A 224 24.20 5.39 -12.14
CA GLY A 224 25.04 6.48 -12.60
C GLY A 224 25.96 7.02 -11.50
N TRP A 225 26.24 8.32 -11.56
CA TRP A 225 27.13 9.02 -10.64
C TRP A 225 26.33 9.99 -9.76
N HIS A 226 26.52 9.89 -8.47
CA HIS A 226 25.81 10.69 -7.46
C HIS A 226 26.76 11.69 -6.80
N ILE A 227 26.27 12.92 -6.60
CA ILE A 227 26.80 13.87 -5.62
C ILE A 227 25.79 13.92 -4.47
N ILE A 228 26.26 13.64 -3.25
CA ILE A 228 25.41 13.50 -2.08
C ILE A 228 25.70 14.64 -1.11
N LYS A 229 24.66 15.23 -0.52
CA LYS A 229 24.76 16.21 0.55
C LYS A 229 23.94 15.77 1.75
N VAL A 230 24.53 15.75 2.94
CA VAL A 230 23.79 15.54 4.19
C VAL A 230 23.25 16.88 4.67
N LEU A 231 21.95 16.96 4.85
CA LEU A 231 21.25 18.17 5.29
C LEU A 231 21.08 18.21 6.81
N GLU A 232 20.84 17.04 7.43
CA GLU A 232 20.56 16.90 8.86
C GLU A 232 20.98 15.51 9.33
N LYS A 233 21.41 15.40 10.58
CA LYS A 233 21.58 14.14 11.32
C LYS A 233 20.82 14.27 12.63
N LYS A 234 20.02 13.26 12.97
CA LYS A 234 19.31 13.22 14.23
C LYS A 234 19.06 11.79 14.69
N PRO A 235 18.85 11.58 15.99
CA PRO A 235 18.42 10.27 16.49
C PRO A 235 17.18 9.78 15.77
N VAL A 236 17.09 8.46 15.60
CA VAL A 236 15.85 7.84 15.12
C VAL A 236 14.77 8.03 16.18
N PRO A 237 13.60 8.59 15.85
CA PRO A 237 12.51 8.72 16.81
C PRO A 237 12.06 7.33 17.25
N ILE A 238 11.81 7.18 18.56
CA ILE A 238 11.22 5.96 19.11
C ILE A 238 9.70 6.08 18.95
N PRO A 239 9.05 5.26 18.13
CA PRO A 239 7.61 5.34 17.95
C PRO A 239 6.90 4.84 19.22
N THR A 240 5.73 5.37 19.48
CA THR A 240 4.80 4.84 20.49
C THR A 240 4.30 3.45 20.08
N LYS A 241 3.71 2.70 21.02
CA LYS A 241 3.09 1.39 20.70
C LYS A 241 2.01 1.52 19.62
N GLU A 242 1.22 2.59 19.66
CA GLU A 242 0.16 2.83 18.67
C GLU A 242 0.74 3.10 17.27
N GLU A 243 1.77 3.94 17.18
CA GLU A 243 2.44 4.21 15.90
C GLU A 243 3.14 2.96 15.32
N ALA A 244 3.68 2.09 16.18
CA ALA A 244 4.36 0.85 15.78
C ALA A 244 3.39 -0.31 15.54
N LYS A 245 2.11 -0.20 15.95
CA LYS A 245 1.15 -1.30 16.03
C LYS A 245 1.08 -2.12 14.74
N MET A 246 0.77 -1.47 13.63
CA MET A 246 0.61 -2.15 12.35
C MET A 246 1.91 -2.87 11.90
N THR A 247 3.06 -2.24 12.14
CA THR A 247 4.36 -2.83 11.79
C THR A 247 4.64 -4.08 12.62
N ILE A 248 4.42 -4.00 13.93
CA ILE A 248 4.65 -5.12 14.86
C ILE A 248 3.65 -6.27 14.59
N GLU A 249 2.37 -5.95 14.43
CA GLU A 249 1.34 -6.96 14.12
C GLU A 249 1.64 -7.68 12.82
N ASN A 250 2.12 -6.99 11.77
CA ASN A 250 2.51 -7.63 10.50
C ASN A 250 3.71 -8.58 10.67
N VAL A 251 4.71 -8.20 11.45
CA VAL A 251 5.87 -9.07 11.74
C VAL A 251 5.41 -10.32 12.49
N LEU A 252 4.64 -10.16 13.56
CA LEU A 252 4.13 -11.26 14.36
C LEU A 252 3.18 -12.16 13.57
N ALA A 253 2.31 -11.60 12.73
CA ALA A 253 1.45 -12.37 11.86
C ALA A 253 2.25 -13.26 10.91
N ALA A 254 3.31 -12.72 10.29
CA ALA A 254 4.19 -13.50 9.42
C ALA A 254 4.88 -14.64 10.18
N GLU A 255 5.38 -14.41 11.41
CA GLU A 255 6.00 -15.45 12.24
C GLU A 255 4.99 -16.54 12.66
N ILE A 256 3.80 -16.13 13.11
CA ILE A 256 2.72 -17.05 13.49
C ILE A 256 2.32 -17.94 12.31
N LEU A 257 2.13 -17.36 11.13
CA LEU A 257 1.76 -18.10 9.93
C LEU A 257 2.87 -19.00 9.44
N LYS A 258 4.13 -18.54 9.46
CA LYS A 258 5.29 -19.37 9.11
C LYS A 258 5.36 -20.62 9.99
N LYS A 259 5.20 -20.44 11.31
CA LYS A 259 5.17 -21.56 12.25
C LYS A 259 4.00 -22.49 11.96
N TYR A 260 2.81 -21.96 11.74
CA TYR A 260 1.61 -22.74 11.44
C TYR A 260 1.79 -23.62 10.21
N ILE A 261 2.28 -23.05 9.11
CA ILE A 261 2.53 -23.79 7.87
C ILE A 261 3.60 -24.86 8.09
N SER A 262 4.70 -24.53 8.78
CA SER A 262 5.76 -25.51 9.11
C SER A 262 5.23 -26.67 9.96
N ASP A 263 4.34 -26.40 10.92
CA ASP A 263 3.71 -27.44 11.75
C ASP A 263 2.78 -28.34 10.91
N LEU A 264 2.08 -27.77 9.90
CA LEU A 264 1.26 -28.55 8.95
C LEU A 264 2.12 -29.43 8.04
N GLU A 265 3.22 -28.88 7.50
CA GLU A 265 4.16 -29.61 6.66
C GLU A 265 4.80 -30.79 7.42
N ALA A 266 5.20 -30.55 8.67
CA ALA A 266 5.76 -31.60 9.54
C ALA A 266 4.74 -32.72 9.82
N LYS A 267 3.46 -32.37 10.07
CA LYS A 267 2.39 -33.36 10.28
C LYS A 267 2.06 -34.16 9.01
N ALA A 268 2.29 -33.56 7.84
CA ALA A 268 2.08 -34.20 6.53
C ALA A 268 3.25 -35.09 6.08
N ASP A 269 4.35 -35.17 6.85
CA ASP A 269 5.62 -35.86 6.46
C ASP A 269 6.09 -35.43 5.05
N LEU A 270 6.05 -34.08 4.81
CA LEU A 270 6.38 -33.53 3.49
C LEU A 270 7.80 -33.88 3.06
N LYS A 271 7.91 -34.54 1.90
CA LYS A 271 9.19 -34.91 1.26
C LYS A 271 9.23 -34.26 -0.13
N ILE A 272 10.17 -33.36 -0.33
CA ILE A 272 10.37 -32.71 -1.63
C ILE A 272 11.33 -33.59 -2.45
N MET A 273 10.88 -34.10 -3.59
CA MET A 273 11.60 -35.01 -4.47
C MET A 273 12.18 -34.27 -5.70
N LEU A 274 12.70 -33.06 -5.49
CA LEU A 274 13.38 -32.31 -6.55
C LEU A 274 14.87 -32.71 -6.62
N PRO A 275 15.48 -32.80 -7.82
CA PRO A 275 16.91 -32.93 -7.93
C PRO A 275 17.61 -31.73 -7.27
N PRO A 276 18.78 -31.90 -6.64
CA PRO A 276 19.51 -30.78 -6.05
C PRO A 276 19.75 -29.71 -7.11
N SER A 277 19.39 -28.45 -6.80
CA SER A 277 19.62 -27.34 -7.70
C SER A 277 21.12 -27.14 -7.90
N ALA A 278 21.56 -26.98 -9.15
CA ALA A 278 22.98 -26.81 -9.53
C ALA A 278 23.65 -25.54 -8.92
N ASN A 279 22.92 -24.75 -8.11
CA ASN A 279 23.41 -23.51 -7.54
C ASN A 279 24.08 -23.61 -6.17
N ASN A 280 24.24 -24.82 -5.59
CA ASN A 280 24.89 -24.98 -4.26
C ASN A 280 26.35 -25.40 -4.31
N GLU A 281 26.96 -25.57 -5.48
CA GLU A 281 28.38 -25.95 -5.58
C GLU A 281 29.39 -24.80 -5.62
N ALA A 282 28.92 -23.54 -5.60
CA ALA A 282 29.81 -22.35 -5.71
C ALA A 282 30.11 -21.63 -4.37
N LYS A 283 29.84 -22.31 -3.21
CA LYS A 283 30.25 -21.78 -1.89
C LYS A 283 30.80 -22.93 -1.02
N LYS A 284 32.01 -23.39 -1.36
CA LYS A 284 32.96 -23.99 -0.42
C LYS A 284 34.26 -23.24 -0.45
#